data_da12421734c8f51b71b76a8d2af1f960
#
_entry.id   da12421734c8f51b71b76a8d2af1f960
#
_cell.length_a   1.000
_cell.length_b   1.000
_cell.length_c   1.000
_cell.angle_alpha   90.00
_cell.angle_beta   90.00
_cell.angle_gamma   90.00
#
_symmetry.space_group_name_H-M   'P 1'
#
loop_
_entity.id
_entity.type
_entity.pdbx_description
1 polymer ?
#
loop_
_entity_poly.entity_id
_entity_poly.type
_entity_poly.pdbx_seq_one_letter_code
_entity_poly.pdbx_strand_id
1 'polypeptide(L)'
;MADSTILQPEGLEQRYERYKEKIKHFTIMNDIFMRNVLKELSCTEYILQVIMNKKELKVIDQTLQKDYKNLQGRSAILDCVAKDAENNFFNVEIQGENDGASPKRARYHCGLLDMNLLNPGNPFDSLPETYVIFITKNDVLGYNRPISHIQRRIKETEDIFQDGQHILYVNSKKQDDTKLGRLMHDLHCKEADEMYSNILASRVHQLKETEEGVNQMCQELEEIYNEGEQFGFLRGEQSGVQKGELKKARETTLALLEMGMSAEQIAKAVNLSIETIQNWISETSF
;
A
#
# COMPACT_ATOMS: atom_id res chain seq x y z
N MET A 1 -1.39 35.22 25.87
CA MET A 1 -1.47 33.91 26.56
C MET A 1 -2.17 32.99 25.61
N ALA A 2 -1.43 32.15 24.92
CA ALA A 2 -2.03 31.14 24.06
C ALA A 2 -2.39 29.94 24.94
N ASP A 3 -3.66 29.65 25.03
CA ASP A 3 -4.22 28.53 25.77
C ASP A 3 -3.80 27.24 25.06
N SER A 4 -2.72 26.62 25.53
CA SER A 4 -2.33 25.29 25.09
C SER A 4 -3.20 24.26 25.81
N THR A 5 -4.40 24.08 25.30
CA THR A 5 -5.24 22.95 25.69
C THR A 5 -4.53 21.68 25.23
N ILE A 6 -3.81 21.05 26.15
CA ILE A 6 -3.26 19.69 25.94
C ILE A 6 -4.49 18.80 25.79
N LEU A 7 -4.78 18.39 24.55
CA LEU A 7 -5.82 17.40 24.25
C LEU A 7 -5.45 16.13 25.04
N GLN A 8 -6.27 15.73 25.99
CA GLN A 8 -6.10 14.44 26.66
C GLN A 8 -6.24 13.34 25.59
N PRO A 9 -5.38 12.31 25.62
CA PRO A 9 -5.50 11.21 24.65
C PRO A 9 -6.88 10.56 24.78
N GLU A 10 -7.51 10.36 23.63
CA GLU A 10 -8.82 9.71 23.51
C GLU A 10 -8.76 8.30 24.12
N GLY A 11 -9.69 7.98 25.02
CA GLY A 11 -9.76 6.65 25.63
C GLY A 11 -10.12 5.55 24.61
N LEU A 12 -9.74 4.31 24.92
CA LEU A 12 -9.96 3.14 24.06
C LEU A 12 -11.44 2.98 23.68
N GLU A 13 -12.37 3.14 24.61
CA GLU A 13 -13.81 3.05 24.34
C GLU A 13 -14.28 4.08 23.33
N GLN A 14 -13.82 5.32 23.45
CA GLN A 14 -14.16 6.38 22.50
C GLN A 14 -13.61 6.10 21.11
N ARG A 15 -12.39 5.56 21.03
CA ARG A 15 -11.79 5.15 19.75
C ARG A 15 -12.60 4.02 19.11
N TYR A 16 -13.04 3.02 19.89
CA TYR A 16 -13.85 1.92 19.38
C TYR A 16 -15.22 2.39 18.84
N GLU A 17 -15.89 3.30 19.52
CA GLU A 17 -17.16 3.88 18.98
C GLU A 17 -16.89 4.63 17.66
N ARG A 18 -15.83 5.39 17.58
CA ARG A 18 -15.42 6.04 16.33
C ARG A 18 -15.08 5.06 15.22
N TYR A 19 -14.44 3.91 15.56
CA TYR A 19 -14.13 2.86 14.58
C TYR A 19 -15.41 2.20 14.06
N LYS A 20 -16.35 1.88 14.91
CA LYS A 20 -17.66 1.33 14.51
C LYS A 20 -18.35 2.24 13.49
N GLU A 21 -18.37 3.54 13.74
CA GLU A 21 -18.93 4.48 12.78
C GLU A 21 -18.17 4.52 11.45
N LYS A 22 -16.83 4.47 11.48
CA LYS A 22 -16.03 4.41 10.26
C LYS A 22 -16.26 3.13 9.46
N ILE A 23 -16.34 1.98 10.14
CA ILE A 23 -16.54 0.66 9.52
C ILE A 23 -17.83 0.64 8.69
N LYS A 24 -18.91 1.26 9.15
CA LYS A 24 -20.17 1.38 8.38
C LYS A 24 -19.95 1.99 6.98
N HIS A 25 -19.01 2.91 6.86
CA HIS A 25 -18.75 3.63 5.61
C HIS A 25 -17.66 2.98 4.73
N PHE A 26 -17.00 1.93 5.20
CA PHE A 26 -16.01 1.23 4.41
C PHE A 26 -16.64 0.51 3.22
N THR A 27 -15.92 0.46 2.13
CA THR A 27 -16.22 -0.36 0.95
C THR A 27 -15.03 -1.28 0.70
N ILE A 28 -15.18 -2.27 -0.16
CA ILE A 28 -14.06 -3.15 -0.51
C ILE A 28 -12.92 -2.38 -1.18
N MET A 29 -13.18 -1.19 -1.73
CA MET A 29 -12.14 -0.29 -2.24
C MET A 29 -11.30 0.39 -1.14
N ASN A 30 -11.65 0.23 0.14
CA ASN A 30 -10.82 0.67 1.26
C ASN A 30 -9.79 -0.41 1.60
N ASP A 31 -8.52 -0.05 1.67
CA ASP A 31 -7.39 -0.96 1.86
C ASP A 31 -7.54 -1.88 3.09
N ILE A 32 -7.88 -1.32 4.25
CA ILE A 32 -8.04 -2.11 5.49
C ILE A 32 -9.22 -3.07 5.37
N PHE A 33 -10.34 -2.61 4.82
CA PHE A 33 -11.54 -3.41 4.66
C PHE A 33 -11.37 -4.51 3.61
N MET A 34 -10.75 -4.17 2.48
CA MET A 34 -10.39 -5.12 1.42
C MET A 34 -9.58 -6.30 1.95
N ARG A 35 -8.53 -6.02 2.74
CA ARG A 35 -7.71 -7.08 3.35
C ARG A 35 -8.56 -8.05 4.18
N ASN A 36 -9.49 -7.53 4.96
CA ASN A 36 -10.36 -8.36 5.77
C ASN A 36 -11.38 -9.15 4.94
N VAL A 37 -11.89 -8.58 3.87
CA VAL A 37 -12.75 -9.31 2.91
C VAL A 37 -11.96 -10.44 2.25
N LEU A 38 -10.76 -10.18 1.77
CA LEU A 38 -9.92 -11.15 1.09
C LEU A 38 -9.27 -12.19 2.02
N LYS A 39 -9.36 -12.08 3.36
CA LYS A 39 -9.02 -13.19 4.26
C LYS A 39 -9.86 -14.42 3.97
N GLU A 40 -11.07 -14.24 3.43
CA GLU A 40 -11.92 -15.33 2.96
C GLU A 40 -11.54 -15.70 1.52
N LEU A 41 -10.98 -16.89 1.33
CA LEU A 41 -10.46 -17.37 0.04
C LEU A 41 -11.53 -17.38 -1.05
N SER A 42 -12.77 -17.67 -0.72
CA SER A 42 -13.91 -17.66 -1.63
C SER A 42 -14.16 -16.26 -2.23
N CYS A 43 -13.86 -15.19 -1.51
CA CYS A 43 -13.97 -13.83 -2.02
C CYS A 43 -12.91 -13.55 -3.08
N THR A 44 -11.66 -13.93 -2.83
CA THR A 44 -10.58 -13.82 -3.81
C THR A 44 -10.86 -14.65 -5.06
N GLU A 45 -11.29 -15.89 -4.88
CA GLU A 45 -11.67 -16.80 -5.97
C GLU A 45 -12.76 -16.17 -6.84
N TYR A 46 -13.84 -15.67 -6.23
CA TYR A 46 -14.93 -15.03 -6.97
C TYR A 46 -14.46 -13.81 -7.78
N ILE A 47 -13.67 -12.94 -7.17
CA ILE A 47 -13.11 -11.75 -7.86
C ILE A 47 -12.28 -12.19 -9.06
N LEU A 48 -11.38 -13.16 -8.90
CA LEU A 48 -10.55 -13.68 -9.99
C LEU A 48 -11.38 -14.39 -11.06
N GLN A 49 -12.39 -15.19 -10.70
CA GLN A 49 -13.30 -15.82 -11.67
C GLN A 49 -13.99 -14.79 -12.57
N VAL A 50 -14.41 -13.67 -11.99
CA VAL A 50 -15.09 -12.60 -12.76
C VAL A 50 -14.10 -11.85 -13.64
N ILE A 51 -12.96 -11.42 -13.11
CA ILE A 51 -11.95 -10.63 -13.85
C ILE A 51 -11.35 -11.46 -14.99
N MET A 52 -11.00 -12.73 -14.72
CA MET A 52 -10.42 -13.65 -15.72
C MET A 52 -11.46 -14.26 -16.64
N ASN A 53 -12.76 -14.05 -16.37
CA ASN A 53 -13.88 -14.70 -17.06
C ASN A 53 -13.75 -16.24 -17.12
N LYS A 54 -13.23 -16.84 -16.05
CA LYS A 54 -13.02 -18.29 -15.87
C LYS A 54 -13.80 -18.78 -14.64
N LYS A 55 -14.98 -19.36 -14.83
CA LYS A 55 -15.84 -19.85 -13.73
C LYS A 55 -15.23 -21.02 -12.94
N GLU A 56 -14.42 -21.82 -13.61
CA GLU A 56 -13.73 -23.01 -13.10
C GLU A 56 -12.42 -22.68 -12.37
N LEU A 57 -11.96 -21.42 -12.38
CA LEU A 57 -10.78 -21.00 -11.66
C LEU A 57 -10.95 -21.32 -10.16
N LYS A 58 -10.01 -22.04 -9.60
CA LYS A 58 -9.97 -22.44 -8.20
C LYS A 58 -8.71 -21.89 -7.54
N VAL A 59 -8.86 -21.03 -6.54
CA VAL A 59 -7.76 -20.55 -5.72
C VAL A 59 -7.45 -21.62 -4.67
N ILE A 60 -6.20 -22.08 -4.64
CA ILE A 60 -5.73 -23.12 -3.71
C ILE A 60 -4.86 -22.57 -2.59
N ASP A 61 -4.29 -21.40 -2.78
CA ASP A 61 -3.45 -20.72 -1.79
C ASP A 61 -3.52 -19.21 -1.99
N GLN A 62 -3.37 -18.46 -0.91
CA GLN A 62 -3.27 -17.00 -0.95
C GLN A 62 -2.45 -16.45 0.21
N THR A 63 -1.78 -15.35 -0.03
CA THR A 63 -1.07 -14.58 1.01
C THR A 63 -1.46 -13.11 0.86
N LEU A 64 -1.94 -12.52 1.96
CA LEU A 64 -2.27 -11.10 2.02
C LEU A 64 -1.06 -10.31 2.54
N GLN A 65 -0.86 -9.12 1.99
CA GLN A 65 0.23 -8.21 2.37
C GLN A 65 1.60 -8.89 2.43
N LYS A 66 1.91 -9.69 1.43
CA LYS A 66 3.20 -10.36 1.33
C LYS A 66 4.29 -9.34 1.06
N ASP A 67 5.26 -9.28 1.98
CA ASP A 67 6.47 -8.48 1.80
C ASP A 67 7.41 -9.19 0.81
N TYR A 68 7.45 -8.70 -0.42
CA TYR A 68 8.37 -9.15 -1.45
C TYR A 68 9.67 -8.36 -1.33
N LYS A 69 10.66 -8.99 -0.70
CA LYS A 69 11.97 -8.36 -0.45
C LYS A 69 12.80 -8.30 -1.72
N ASN A 70 13.33 -7.12 -1.97
CA ASN A 70 14.42 -6.94 -2.92
C ASN A 70 15.68 -6.58 -2.12
N LEU A 71 16.61 -7.53 -2.01
CA LEU A 71 17.85 -7.36 -1.23
C LEU A 71 18.77 -6.25 -1.74
N GLN A 72 18.59 -5.82 -2.99
CA GLN A 72 19.42 -4.80 -3.66
C GLN A 72 18.66 -3.52 -4.02
N GLY A 73 17.37 -3.44 -3.71
CA GLY A 73 16.53 -2.32 -4.13
C GLY A 73 15.29 -2.13 -3.27
N ARG A 74 14.29 -1.47 -3.86
CA ARG A 74 13.03 -1.19 -3.18
C ARG A 74 12.18 -2.45 -3.04
N SER A 75 11.88 -2.88 -1.83
CA SER A 75 10.85 -3.89 -1.54
C SER A 75 9.45 -3.33 -1.78
N ALA A 76 8.47 -4.18 -1.99
CA ALA A 76 7.07 -3.82 -2.06
C ALA A 76 6.22 -4.85 -1.31
N ILE A 77 5.18 -4.36 -0.64
CA ILE A 77 4.12 -5.19 -0.09
C ILE A 77 3.06 -5.33 -1.18
N LEU A 78 2.72 -6.57 -1.53
CA LEU A 78 1.66 -6.90 -2.48
C LEU A 78 0.38 -7.19 -1.70
N ASP A 79 -0.74 -6.58 -2.11
CA ASP A 79 -1.99 -6.60 -1.34
C ASP A 79 -2.54 -8.02 -1.18
N CYS A 80 -2.69 -8.75 -2.28
CA CYS A 80 -3.13 -10.14 -2.28
C CYS A 80 -2.42 -10.92 -3.38
N VAL A 81 -1.67 -11.94 -3.02
CA VAL A 81 -1.08 -12.88 -3.97
C VAL A 81 -1.78 -14.22 -3.83
N ALA A 82 -2.50 -14.63 -4.86
CA ALA A 82 -3.24 -15.87 -4.94
C ALA A 82 -2.59 -16.84 -5.94
N LYS A 83 -2.75 -18.13 -5.69
CA LYS A 83 -2.32 -19.21 -6.58
C LYS A 83 -3.53 -20.08 -6.93
N ASP A 84 -3.72 -20.40 -8.22
CA ASP A 84 -4.77 -21.30 -8.65
C ASP A 84 -4.31 -22.76 -8.79
N ALA A 85 -5.25 -23.65 -9.09
CA ALA A 85 -5.00 -25.07 -9.27
C ALA A 85 -4.14 -25.39 -10.51
N GLU A 86 -4.05 -24.47 -11.48
CA GLU A 86 -3.23 -24.59 -12.69
C GLU A 86 -1.79 -24.06 -12.47
N ASN A 87 -1.45 -23.66 -11.23
CA ASN A 87 -0.18 -23.07 -10.84
C ASN A 87 0.05 -21.65 -11.38
N ASN A 88 -1.01 -20.92 -11.75
CA ASN A 88 -0.92 -19.50 -12.10
C ASN A 88 -0.90 -18.65 -10.82
N PHE A 89 -0.18 -17.53 -10.86
CA PHE A 89 -0.10 -16.60 -9.74
C PHE A 89 -0.74 -15.24 -10.08
N PHE A 90 -1.55 -14.76 -9.17
CA PHE A 90 -2.30 -13.52 -9.32
C PHE A 90 -1.93 -12.55 -8.20
N ASN A 91 -1.35 -11.41 -8.54
CA ASN A 91 -1.24 -10.30 -7.61
C ASN A 91 -2.41 -9.36 -7.86
N VAL A 92 -3.31 -9.24 -6.88
CA VAL A 92 -4.47 -8.34 -6.93
C VAL A 92 -4.18 -7.13 -6.06
N GLU A 93 -4.15 -5.97 -6.68
CA GLU A 93 -3.95 -4.66 -6.06
C GLU A 93 -5.22 -3.84 -6.19
N ILE A 94 -5.81 -3.40 -5.08
CA ILE A 94 -6.98 -2.52 -5.08
C ILE A 94 -6.56 -1.10 -4.70
N GLN A 95 -6.72 -0.16 -5.64
CA GLN A 95 -6.23 1.20 -5.49
C GLN A 95 -7.39 2.21 -5.42
N GLY A 96 -7.65 2.72 -4.21
CA GLY A 96 -8.68 3.74 -3.95
C GLY A 96 -8.29 5.14 -4.45
N GLU A 97 -7.00 5.40 -4.67
CA GLU A 97 -6.45 6.67 -5.14
C GLU A 97 -5.70 6.51 -6.47
N ASN A 98 -5.52 7.63 -7.20
CA ASN A 98 -4.95 7.58 -8.56
C ASN A 98 -3.45 7.28 -8.62
N ASP A 99 -2.70 7.55 -7.56
CA ASP A 99 -1.22 7.54 -7.58
C ASP A 99 -0.61 6.15 -7.45
N GLY A 100 -1.40 5.14 -7.12
CA GLY A 100 -0.92 3.79 -6.80
C GLY A 100 -0.69 2.87 -8.00
N ALA A 101 -1.24 3.14 -9.18
CA ALA A 101 -1.34 2.17 -10.29
C ALA A 101 -0.57 2.60 -11.55
N SER A 102 0.63 3.18 -11.42
CA SER A 102 1.40 3.57 -12.60
C SER A 102 1.91 2.35 -13.40
N PRO A 103 2.05 2.45 -14.74
CA PRO A 103 2.59 1.37 -15.56
C PRO A 103 3.98 0.88 -15.12
N LYS A 104 4.80 1.78 -14.59
CA LYS A 104 6.13 1.42 -14.06
C LYS A 104 6.03 0.61 -12.77
N ARG A 105 5.04 0.91 -11.90
CA ARG A 105 4.79 0.12 -10.69
C ARG A 105 4.28 -1.27 -11.06
N ALA A 106 3.36 -1.40 -12.01
CA ALA A 106 2.89 -2.69 -12.49
C ALA A 106 4.06 -3.56 -13.01
N ARG A 107 4.91 -2.99 -13.86
CA ARG A 107 6.12 -3.68 -14.33
C ARG A 107 7.05 -4.10 -13.18
N TYR A 108 7.17 -3.25 -12.15
CA TYR A 108 8.02 -3.56 -10.99
C TYR A 108 7.45 -4.73 -10.17
N HIS A 109 6.12 -4.77 -9.96
CA HIS A 109 5.44 -5.88 -9.30
C HIS A 109 5.61 -7.19 -10.07
N CYS A 110 5.56 -7.17 -11.40
CA CYS A 110 5.88 -8.33 -12.22
C CYS A 110 7.27 -8.89 -11.93
N GLY A 111 8.30 -8.04 -11.96
CA GLY A 111 9.67 -8.49 -11.65
C GLY A 111 9.85 -8.99 -10.22
N LEU A 112 9.14 -8.40 -9.24
CA LEU A 112 9.16 -8.88 -7.86
C LEU A 112 8.50 -10.26 -7.73
N LEU A 113 7.39 -10.51 -8.42
CA LEU A 113 6.74 -11.82 -8.45
C LEU A 113 7.72 -12.86 -9.01
N ASP A 114 8.26 -12.64 -10.20
CA ASP A 114 9.16 -13.58 -10.88
C ASP A 114 10.38 -13.90 -10.01
N MET A 115 10.99 -12.88 -9.41
CA MET A 115 12.17 -13.03 -8.57
C MET A 115 11.91 -13.83 -7.29
N ASN A 116 10.68 -13.81 -6.78
CA ASN A 116 10.30 -14.54 -5.56
C ASN A 116 9.64 -15.90 -5.85
N LEU A 117 9.24 -16.17 -7.09
CA LEU A 117 8.67 -17.45 -7.51
C LEU A 117 9.75 -18.41 -8.03
N LEU A 118 10.83 -17.90 -8.59
CA LEU A 118 11.92 -18.73 -9.09
C LEU A 118 12.91 -19.05 -7.98
N ASN A 119 12.98 -20.32 -7.60
CA ASN A 119 13.97 -20.78 -6.63
C ASN A 119 15.38 -20.83 -7.23
N PRO A 120 16.44 -20.60 -6.43
CA PRO A 120 17.82 -20.71 -6.88
C PRO A 120 18.09 -22.09 -7.50
N GLY A 121 18.69 -22.07 -8.70
CA GLY A 121 19.03 -23.30 -9.43
C GLY A 121 17.96 -23.85 -10.35
N ASN A 122 16.73 -23.35 -10.28
CA ASN A 122 15.68 -23.72 -11.22
C ASN A 122 15.89 -23.04 -12.59
N PRO A 123 15.52 -23.70 -13.71
CA PRO A 123 15.55 -23.07 -15.04
C PRO A 123 14.51 -21.96 -15.14
N PHE A 124 14.78 -20.91 -15.92
CA PHE A 124 13.86 -19.81 -16.13
C PHE A 124 12.52 -20.25 -16.72
N ASP A 125 12.50 -21.29 -17.55
CA ASP A 125 11.30 -21.87 -18.17
C ASP A 125 10.36 -22.52 -17.13
N SER A 126 10.76 -22.65 -15.87
CA SER A 126 9.89 -23.09 -14.77
C SER A 126 9.08 -21.98 -14.12
N LEU A 127 9.25 -20.71 -14.56
CA LEU A 127 8.40 -19.61 -14.09
C LEU A 127 6.94 -19.89 -14.49
N PRO A 128 6.01 -19.77 -13.55
CA PRO A 128 4.59 -19.93 -13.84
C PRO A 128 4.04 -18.72 -14.60
N GLU A 129 2.82 -18.85 -15.13
CA GLU A 129 2.07 -17.68 -15.59
C GLU A 129 1.76 -16.74 -14.42
N THR A 130 2.02 -15.45 -14.60
CA THR A 130 1.83 -14.42 -13.59
C THR A 130 0.92 -13.30 -14.08
N TYR A 131 0.01 -12.88 -13.20
CA TYR A 131 -0.98 -11.85 -13.48
C TYR A 131 -0.86 -10.75 -12.42
N VAL A 132 -0.52 -9.53 -12.82
CA VAL A 132 -0.58 -8.34 -11.97
C VAL A 132 -1.84 -7.56 -12.30
N ILE A 133 -2.80 -7.54 -11.38
CA ILE A 133 -4.15 -7.01 -11.58
C ILE A 133 -4.32 -5.77 -10.71
N PHE A 134 -4.45 -4.60 -11.33
CA PHE A 134 -4.81 -3.37 -10.66
C PHE A 134 -6.31 -3.10 -10.82
N ILE A 135 -7.05 -3.15 -9.71
CA ILE A 135 -8.44 -2.67 -9.65
C ILE A 135 -8.39 -1.22 -9.17
N THR A 136 -8.71 -0.28 -10.06
CA THR A 136 -8.54 1.15 -9.79
C THR A 136 -9.88 1.85 -9.70
N LYS A 137 -10.01 2.79 -8.76
CA LYS A 137 -11.21 3.59 -8.58
C LYS A 137 -11.55 4.45 -9.80
N ASN A 138 -10.52 4.89 -10.52
CA ASN A 138 -10.65 5.73 -11.71
C ASN A 138 -9.92 5.09 -12.90
N ASP A 139 -10.21 5.59 -14.10
CA ASP A 139 -9.54 5.16 -15.33
C ASP A 139 -8.12 5.72 -15.42
N VAL A 140 -7.15 4.98 -14.87
CA VAL A 140 -5.73 5.38 -14.83
C VAL A 140 -5.10 5.45 -16.22
N LEU A 141 -5.57 4.61 -17.16
CA LEU A 141 -5.02 4.56 -18.52
C LEU A 141 -5.70 5.54 -19.49
N GLY A 142 -6.87 6.08 -19.13
CA GLY A 142 -7.60 7.05 -19.94
C GLY A 142 -8.33 6.49 -21.16
N TYR A 143 -8.45 5.16 -21.31
CA TYR A 143 -9.08 4.52 -22.45
C TYR A 143 -10.59 4.30 -22.30
N ASN A 144 -11.15 4.61 -21.15
CA ASN A 144 -12.58 4.42 -20.83
C ASN A 144 -13.07 2.96 -21.02
N ARG A 145 -12.17 1.99 -20.84
CA ARG A 145 -12.48 0.57 -20.92
C ARG A 145 -12.77 -0.01 -19.54
N PRO A 146 -13.63 -1.02 -19.40
CA PRO A 146 -13.86 -1.70 -18.12
C PRO A 146 -12.63 -2.49 -17.67
N ILE A 147 -11.91 -3.07 -18.63
CA ILE A 147 -10.66 -3.81 -18.41
C ILE A 147 -9.71 -3.57 -19.57
N SER A 148 -8.42 -3.46 -19.27
CA SER A 148 -7.33 -3.37 -20.25
C SER A 148 -6.31 -4.45 -19.96
N HIS A 149 -6.05 -5.32 -20.94
CA HIS A 149 -5.03 -6.36 -20.90
C HIS A 149 -3.75 -5.84 -21.54
N ILE A 150 -2.66 -5.88 -20.84
CA ILE A 150 -1.34 -5.47 -21.30
C ILE A 150 -0.45 -6.70 -21.41
N GLN A 151 0.13 -6.92 -22.57
CA GLN A 151 1.06 -8.00 -22.88
C GLN A 151 2.14 -7.50 -23.83
N ARG A 152 3.29 -8.18 -23.83
CA ARG A 152 4.39 -7.84 -24.74
C ARG A 152 4.15 -8.40 -26.12
N ARG A 153 4.63 -7.67 -27.14
CA ARG A 153 4.56 -8.08 -28.56
C ARG A 153 5.92 -7.91 -29.21
N ILE A 154 6.20 -8.77 -30.17
CA ILE A 154 7.33 -8.64 -31.07
C ILE A 154 6.98 -7.55 -32.08
N LYS A 155 7.72 -6.47 -32.09
CA LYS A 155 7.39 -5.28 -32.90
C LYS A 155 7.32 -5.56 -34.41
N GLU A 156 8.20 -6.44 -34.87
CA GLU A 156 8.36 -6.74 -36.31
C GLU A 156 7.25 -7.63 -36.87
N THR A 157 6.64 -8.48 -36.05
CA THR A 157 5.63 -9.47 -36.46
C THR A 157 4.25 -9.22 -35.85
N GLU A 158 4.15 -8.34 -34.86
CA GLU A 158 2.96 -8.10 -34.04
C GLU A 158 2.49 -9.34 -33.23
N ASP A 159 3.28 -10.42 -33.22
CA ASP A 159 2.97 -11.61 -32.45
C ASP A 159 3.13 -11.36 -30.94
N ILE A 160 2.37 -12.10 -30.14
CA ILE A 160 2.51 -12.10 -28.68
C ILE A 160 3.84 -12.74 -28.31
N PHE A 161 4.60 -12.11 -27.39
CA PHE A 161 5.94 -12.61 -26.97
C PHE A 161 5.87 -13.89 -26.13
N GLN A 162 4.72 -14.30 -25.63
CA GLN A 162 4.47 -15.56 -24.90
C GLN A 162 5.40 -15.78 -23.69
N ASP A 163 5.69 -14.72 -22.94
CA ASP A 163 6.57 -14.79 -21.75
C ASP A 163 5.81 -15.16 -20.46
N GLY A 164 4.51 -15.45 -20.55
CA GLY A 164 3.69 -15.84 -19.40
C GLY A 164 3.41 -14.73 -18.39
N GLN A 165 3.74 -13.47 -18.71
CA GLN A 165 3.55 -12.34 -17.81
C GLN A 165 2.46 -11.39 -18.31
N HIS A 166 1.44 -11.15 -17.48
CA HIS A 166 0.25 -10.38 -17.83
C HIS A 166 0.01 -9.24 -16.83
N ILE A 167 -0.41 -8.09 -17.34
CA ILE A 167 -0.87 -6.98 -16.51
C ILE A 167 -2.30 -6.64 -16.91
N LEU A 168 -3.18 -6.51 -15.91
CA LEU A 168 -4.58 -6.14 -16.10
C LEU A 168 -4.88 -4.86 -15.34
N TYR A 169 -5.53 -3.91 -16.01
CA TYR A 169 -6.12 -2.76 -15.35
C TYR A 169 -7.64 -2.85 -15.43
N VAL A 170 -8.27 -2.90 -14.26
CA VAL A 170 -9.73 -2.96 -14.11
C VAL A 170 -10.23 -1.62 -13.59
N ASN A 171 -11.06 -0.96 -14.39
CA ASN A 171 -11.61 0.34 -14.06
C ASN A 171 -12.92 0.18 -13.28
N SER A 172 -12.88 0.30 -11.95
CA SER A 172 -14.06 0.08 -11.10
C SER A 172 -15.12 1.18 -11.18
N LYS A 173 -14.86 2.27 -11.91
CA LYS A 173 -15.87 3.27 -12.25
C LYS A 173 -16.91 2.73 -13.25
N LYS A 174 -16.60 1.66 -13.99
CA LYS A 174 -17.50 1.01 -14.93
C LYS A 174 -18.36 -0.03 -14.20
N GLN A 175 -19.59 0.36 -13.88
CA GLN A 175 -20.56 -0.42 -13.11
C GLN A 175 -21.81 -0.70 -13.98
N ASP A 176 -21.58 -1.26 -15.16
CA ASP A 176 -22.66 -1.68 -16.07
C ASP A 176 -23.27 -3.04 -15.64
N ASP A 177 -24.29 -3.49 -16.33
CA ASP A 177 -25.01 -4.74 -16.00
C ASP A 177 -24.26 -6.02 -16.44
N THR A 178 -22.99 -5.93 -16.81
CA THR A 178 -22.14 -7.09 -17.06
C THR A 178 -21.69 -7.72 -15.73
N LYS A 179 -21.19 -8.97 -15.77
CA LYS A 179 -20.63 -9.60 -14.56
C LYS A 179 -19.50 -8.77 -13.95
N LEU A 180 -18.62 -8.21 -14.79
CA LEU A 180 -17.53 -7.36 -14.34
C LEU A 180 -18.07 -6.05 -13.76
N GLY A 181 -19.04 -5.41 -14.43
CA GLY A 181 -19.66 -4.19 -13.93
C GLY A 181 -20.38 -4.37 -12.60
N ARG A 182 -21.10 -5.49 -12.41
CA ARG A 182 -21.72 -5.87 -11.14
C ARG A 182 -20.67 -6.11 -10.03
N LEU A 183 -19.55 -6.78 -10.33
CA LEU A 183 -18.45 -6.89 -9.39
C LEU A 183 -17.90 -5.51 -9.03
N MET A 184 -17.68 -4.63 -10.01
CA MET A 184 -17.20 -3.26 -9.74
C MET A 184 -18.20 -2.47 -8.89
N HIS A 185 -19.50 -2.66 -9.09
CA HIS A 185 -20.54 -2.11 -8.21
C HIS A 185 -20.35 -2.63 -6.77
N ASP A 186 -20.25 -3.94 -6.57
CA ASP A 186 -20.10 -4.56 -5.26
C ASP A 186 -18.87 -4.05 -4.50
N LEU A 187 -17.76 -3.80 -5.21
CA LEU A 187 -16.55 -3.23 -4.57
C LEU A 187 -16.79 -1.81 -4.00
N HIS A 188 -17.78 -1.09 -4.51
CA HIS A 188 -18.14 0.26 -4.05
C HIS A 188 -19.36 0.28 -3.10
N CYS A 189 -20.06 -0.85 -2.92
CA CYS A 189 -21.18 -0.93 -1.99
C CYS A 189 -20.73 -0.75 -0.55
N LYS A 190 -21.55 -0.02 0.21
CA LYS A 190 -21.41 0.08 1.66
C LYS A 190 -22.20 -0.98 2.39
N GLU A 191 -23.39 -1.28 1.89
CA GLU A 191 -24.34 -2.20 2.50
C GLU A 191 -24.31 -3.56 1.79
N ALA A 192 -24.32 -4.65 2.58
CA ALA A 192 -24.27 -6.01 2.04
C ALA A 192 -25.49 -6.33 1.16
N ASP A 193 -26.67 -5.83 1.55
CA ASP A 193 -27.94 -6.09 0.86
C ASP A 193 -28.01 -5.46 -0.55
N GLU A 194 -27.16 -4.47 -0.84
CA GLU A 194 -27.09 -3.83 -2.15
C GLU A 194 -26.18 -4.57 -3.15
N MET A 195 -25.44 -5.59 -2.68
CA MET A 195 -24.48 -6.32 -3.50
C MET A 195 -25.16 -7.38 -4.37
N TYR A 196 -24.66 -7.54 -5.59
CA TYR A 196 -25.07 -8.61 -6.51
C TYR A 196 -24.49 -9.99 -6.15
N SER A 197 -23.29 -10.01 -5.56
CA SER A 197 -22.60 -11.24 -5.17
C SER A 197 -22.96 -11.66 -3.76
N ASN A 198 -23.63 -12.80 -3.60
CA ASN A 198 -23.91 -13.38 -2.28
C ASN A 198 -22.61 -13.71 -1.51
N ILE A 199 -21.50 -14.03 -2.20
CA ILE A 199 -20.20 -14.35 -1.57
C ILE A 199 -19.65 -13.10 -0.91
N LEU A 200 -19.56 -11.99 -1.63
CA LEU A 200 -19.07 -10.73 -1.10
C LEU A 200 -20.04 -10.15 -0.07
N ALA A 201 -21.35 -10.19 -0.36
CA ALA A 201 -22.39 -9.73 0.57
C ALA A 201 -22.32 -10.45 1.92
N SER A 202 -22.21 -11.77 1.93
CA SER A 202 -22.10 -12.55 3.19
C SER A 202 -20.86 -12.14 3.99
N ARG A 203 -19.72 -11.91 3.32
CA ARG A 203 -18.51 -11.51 4.00
C ARG A 203 -18.58 -10.07 4.52
N VAL A 204 -19.13 -9.14 3.75
CA VAL A 204 -19.34 -7.74 4.16
C VAL A 204 -20.30 -7.68 5.34
N HIS A 205 -21.43 -8.41 5.28
CA HIS A 205 -22.37 -8.54 6.38
C HIS A 205 -21.68 -9.06 7.66
N GLN A 206 -20.89 -10.15 7.54
CA GLN A 206 -20.14 -10.69 8.67
C GLN A 206 -19.23 -9.62 9.32
N LEU A 207 -18.46 -8.86 8.53
CA LEU A 207 -17.50 -7.89 9.04
C LEU A 207 -18.13 -6.62 9.61
N LYS A 208 -19.32 -6.22 9.13
CA LYS A 208 -19.96 -4.96 9.51
C LYS A 208 -21.13 -5.09 10.48
N GLU A 209 -21.82 -6.23 10.47
CA GLU A 209 -23.11 -6.37 11.14
C GLU A 209 -23.09 -7.42 12.25
N THR A 210 -22.10 -8.32 12.28
CA THR A 210 -21.93 -9.21 13.42
C THR A 210 -21.05 -8.59 14.49
N GLU A 211 -21.34 -8.88 15.76
CA GLU A 211 -20.54 -8.39 16.89
C GLU A 211 -19.08 -8.84 16.79
N GLU A 212 -18.84 -10.10 16.39
CA GLU A 212 -17.50 -10.66 16.21
C GLU A 212 -16.73 -9.94 15.09
N GLY A 213 -17.35 -9.74 13.93
CA GLY A 213 -16.72 -9.07 12.78
C GLY A 213 -16.39 -7.60 13.07
N VAL A 214 -17.32 -6.87 13.69
CA VAL A 214 -17.11 -5.48 14.10
C VAL A 214 -15.96 -5.38 15.11
N ASN A 215 -15.92 -6.27 16.10
CA ASN A 215 -14.85 -6.30 17.09
C ASN A 215 -13.48 -6.61 16.44
N GLN A 216 -13.44 -7.59 15.52
CA GLN A 216 -12.23 -7.89 14.74
C GLN A 216 -11.73 -6.67 13.98
N MET A 217 -12.63 -5.95 13.30
CA MET A 217 -12.28 -4.73 12.56
C MET A 217 -11.79 -3.60 13.49
N CYS A 218 -12.41 -3.45 14.67
CA CYS A 218 -11.98 -2.47 15.66
C CYS A 218 -10.58 -2.78 16.19
N GLN A 219 -10.27 -4.05 16.46
CA GLN A 219 -8.93 -4.48 16.90
C GLN A 219 -7.87 -4.16 15.84
N GLU A 220 -8.13 -4.47 14.58
CA GLU A 220 -7.20 -4.19 13.49
C GLU A 220 -6.96 -2.68 13.30
N LEU A 221 -8.00 -1.86 13.43
CA LEU A 221 -7.86 -0.40 13.42
C LEU A 221 -7.06 0.13 14.61
N GLU A 222 -7.21 -0.49 15.77
CA GLU A 222 -6.43 -0.12 16.97
C GLU A 222 -4.96 -0.54 16.83
N GLU A 223 -4.67 -1.69 16.25
CA GLU A 223 -3.29 -2.11 15.94
C GLU A 223 -2.60 -1.11 15.02
N ILE A 224 -3.27 -0.72 13.93
CA ILE A 224 -2.75 0.30 12.99
C ILE A 224 -2.54 1.65 13.69
N TYR A 225 -3.46 2.04 14.57
CA TYR A 225 -3.33 3.26 15.35
C TYR A 225 -2.08 3.22 16.26
N ASN A 226 -1.89 2.12 16.98
CA ASN A 226 -0.77 1.94 17.89
C ASN A 226 0.58 1.90 17.16
N GLU A 227 0.65 1.21 16.00
CA GLU A 227 1.84 1.22 15.15
C GLU A 227 2.16 2.63 14.65
N GLY A 228 1.15 3.38 14.24
CA GLY A 228 1.30 4.78 13.82
C GLY A 228 1.78 5.70 14.94
N GLU A 229 1.28 5.51 16.16
CA GLU A 229 1.71 6.26 17.35
C GLU A 229 3.17 5.96 17.70
N GLN A 230 3.56 4.67 17.74
CA GLN A 230 4.94 4.25 17.98
C GLN A 230 5.89 4.80 16.92
N PHE A 231 5.54 4.71 15.65
CA PHE A 231 6.34 5.26 14.56
C PHE A 231 6.47 6.78 14.67
N GLY A 232 5.39 7.46 14.99
CA GLY A 232 5.36 8.90 15.23
C GLY A 232 6.26 9.32 16.40
N PHE A 233 6.21 8.56 17.50
CA PHE A 233 7.05 8.79 18.68
C PHE A 233 8.54 8.63 18.35
N LEU A 234 8.94 7.51 17.73
CA LEU A 234 10.34 7.26 17.36
C LEU A 234 10.89 8.32 16.39
N ARG A 235 10.07 8.71 15.41
CA ARG A 235 10.45 9.76 14.46
C ARG A 235 10.56 11.14 15.14
N GLY A 236 9.66 11.41 16.07
CA GLY A 236 9.69 12.63 16.88
C GLY A 236 10.94 12.71 17.74
N GLU A 237 11.29 11.62 18.41
CA GLU A 237 12.51 11.51 19.24
C GLU A 237 13.77 11.72 18.39
N GLN A 238 13.91 11.00 17.26
CA GLN A 238 15.05 11.16 16.35
C GLN A 238 15.18 12.60 15.83
N SER A 239 14.07 13.21 15.42
CA SER A 239 14.05 14.60 14.97
C SER A 239 14.38 15.57 16.10
N GLY A 240 13.92 15.30 17.31
CA GLY A 240 14.23 16.08 18.51
C GLY A 240 15.71 16.05 18.87
N VAL A 241 16.32 14.87 18.86
CA VAL A 241 17.77 14.69 19.09
C VAL A 241 18.58 15.44 18.06
N GLN A 242 18.30 15.24 16.76
CA GLN A 242 19.02 15.93 15.66
C GLN A 242 18.91 17.45 15.76
N LYS A 243 17.71 17.98 16.03
CA LYS A 243 17.50 19.41 16.22
C LYS A 243 18.23 19.94 17.47
N GLY A 244 18.23 19.17 18.55
CA GLY A 244 18.95 19.49 19.78
C GLY A 244 20.47 19.56 19.59
N GLU A 245 21.02 18.56 18.87
CA GLU A 245 22.46 18.52 18.53
C GLU A 245 22.86 19.70 17.63
N LEU A 246 22.07 19.99 16.59
CA LEU A 246 22.31 21.13 15.71
C LEU A 246 22.23 22.48 16.47
N LYS A 247 21.23 22.62 17.36
CA LYS A 247 21.11 23.82 18.19
C LYS A 247 22.32 23.99 19.12
N LYS A 248 22.73 22.92 19.80
CA LYS A 248 23.90 22.91 20.67
C LYS A 248 25.18 23.19 19.87
N ALA A 249 25.35 22.58 18.70
CA ALA A 249 26.50 22.86 17.83
C ALA A 249 26.55 24.32 17.39
N ARG A 250 25.39 24.93 17.08
CA ARG A 250 25.31 26.35 16.73
C ARG A 250 25.68 27.27 17.92
N GLU A 251 25.15 27.01 19.11
CA GLU A 251 25.51 27.74 20.34
C GLU A 251 27.00 27.61 20.61
N THR A 252 27.57 26.41 20.48
CA THR A 252 29.00 26.15 20.66
C THR A 252 29.85 26.91 19.63
N THR A 253 29.39 26.93 18.36
CA THR A 253 30.03 27.65 17.25
C THR A 253 30.18 29.13 17.58
N LEU A 254 29.11 29.76 18.08
CA LEU A 254 29.14 31.19 18.45
C LEU A 254 30.10 31.47 19.61
N ALA A 255 30.07 30.63 20.63
CA ALA A 255 30.99 30.77 21.80
C ALA A 255 32.45 30.60 21.38
N LEU A 256 32.78 29.63 20.51
CA LEU A 256 34.14 29.43 20.02
C LEU A 256 34.60 30.55 19.07
N LEU A 257 33.69 31.14 18.31
CA LEU A 257 33.98 32.33 17.49
C LEU A 257 34.33 33.55 18.34
N GLU A 258 33.59 33.79 19.43
CA GLU A 258 33.89 34.84 20.41
C GLU A 258 35.27 34.66 21.07
N MET A 259 35.71 33.39 21.22
CA MET A 259 37.05 33.05 21.69
C MET A 259 38.16 33.25 20.65
N GLY A 260 37.81 33.67 19.42
CA GLY A 260 38.76 33.94 18.35
C GLY A 260 39.20 32.72 17.55
N MET A 261 38.49 31.61 17.58
CA MET A 261 38.79 30.43 16.76
C MET A 261 38.38 30.63 15.33
N SER A 262 39.17 30.07 14.37
CA SER A 262 38.84 30.14 12.95
C SER A 262 37.68 29.17 12.59
N ALA A 263 36.96 29.42 11.50
CA ALA A 263 35.87 28.58 11.01
C ALA A 263 36.31 27.11 10.85
N GLU A 264 37.56 26.87 10.39
CA GLU A 264 38.10 25.52 10.19
C GLU A 264 38.33 24.79 11.53
N GLN A 265 38.79 25.53 12.56
CA GLN A 265 38.95 24.97 13.90
C GLN A 265 37.61 24.65 14.56
N ILE A 266 36.63 25.53 14.39
CA ILE A 266 35.27 25.34 14.88
C ILE A 266 34.60 24.14 14.18
N ALA A 267 34.70 24.04 12.87
CA ALA A 267 34.17 22.93 12.11
C ALA A 267 34.66 21.56 12.60
N LYS A 268 35.96 21.45 12.93
CA LYS A 268 36.55 20.26 13.54
C LYS A 268 36.02 20.01 14.94
N ALA A 269 35.87 21.06 15.74
CA ALA A 269 35.43 20.94 17.16
C ALA A 269 33.98 20.46 17.27
N VAL A 270 33.09 20.92 16.40
CA VAL A 270 31.65 20.56 16.41
C VAL A 270 31.29 19.45 15.42
N ASN A 271 32.29 18.91 14.70
CA ASN A 271 32.13 17.84 13.68
C ASN A 271 31.09 18.15 12.61
N LEU A 272 31.14 19.36 12.05
CA LEU A 272 30.29 19.84 10.96
C LEU A 272 31.13 20.37 9.79
N SER A 273 30.49 20.55 8.62
CA SER A 273 31.18 21.12 7.45
C SER A 273 31.56 22.61 7.68
N ILE A 274 32.68 23.02 7.10
CA ILE A 274 33.12 24.42 7.14
C ILE A 274 32.05 25.34 6.56
N GLU A 275 31.38 24.90 5.49
CA GLU A 275 30.29 25.64 4.84
C GLU A 275 29.13 25.91 5.81
N THR A 276 28.74 24.91 6.62
CA THR A 276 27.71 25.08 7.65
C THR A 276 28.11 26.12 8.68
N ILE A 277 29.36 26.08 9.13
CA ILE A 277 29.89 27.06 10.11
C ILE A 277 29.92 28.46 9.52
N GLN A 278 30.39 28.63 8.29
CA GLN A 278 30.42 29.92 7.61
C GLN A 278 29.04 30.54 7.42
N ASN A 279 28.03 29.70 7.08
CA ASN A 279 26.65 30.12 6.97
C ASN A 279 26.11 30.64 8.32
N TRP A 280 26.37 29.94 9.43
CA TRP A 280 25.92 30.36 10.75
C TRP A 280 26.61 31.64 11.23
N ILE A 281 27.90 31.83 10.91
CA ILE A 281 28.63 33.06 11.20
C ILE A 281 28.09 34.24 10.42
N SER A 282 27.79 34.04 9.13
CA SER A 282 27.21 35.08 8.26
C SER A 282 25.80 35.53 8.72
N GLU A 283 24.97 34.59 9.19
CA GLU A 283 23.64 34.88 9.74
C GLU A 283 23.68 35.68 11.07
N THR A 284 24.81 35.68 11.77
CA THR A 284 24.94 36.34 13.07
C THR A 284 25.61 37.72 12.95
N SER A 285 26.13 38.07 11.77
CA SER A 285 26.83 39.32 11.50
C SER A 285 25.91 40.49 11.06
N PHE A 286 24.63 40.49 11.49
CA PHE A 286 23.65 41.55 11.25
C PHE A 286 23.21 42.21 12.57
#